data_6045d0c4623824b81e09728b5174a99c
#
_entry.id   6045d0c4623824b81e09728b5174a99c
#
_cell.length_a   1.000
_cell.length_b   1.000
_cell.length_c   1.000
_cell.angle_alpha   90.00
_cell.angle_beta   90.00
_cell.angle_gamma   90.00
#
_symmetry.space_group_name_H-M   'P 1'
#
loop_
_entity.id
_entity.type
_entity.pdbx_description
1 polymer ?
#
loop_
_entity_poly.entity_id
_entity_poly.type
_entity_poly.pdbx_seq_one_letter_code
_entity_poly.pdbx_strand_id
1 'polypeptide(L)'
;MKKFFVFLFIICTFTAATAFIAEKTDILGLRDLPLQSSFDEHDGHIVLTWDPMPYPCYYKVETYAPTTGLVEGEPEKRLIESHYTASSAYEVPSTAVPNEYQVTAYGMFGALTEPSEPVANPVYAKDSPTPIYHYTEDNPASVMPFLVWHSVPNAVCYEVELLSGLPDSEGGTNDSVSNHLESTNQIFTNGWQADLKKYAQRKFIYWRVRALDIHHKPIGEFSKAEVLYINPELALPASPLINAFDQMTPFQMPVYPVYQWIPLHDAKLYEVEVLTSPPAEEQDTQPSPARFWHKTVTNAAACYDEYARPYAGDYYWRVRAVDKNGNTIGTWSKSFHFTMPELPARVPVAVLGDSITHGGGAVSNSPAALEYSYPTYFDFPCINLGRSGDTAKMTLNRFDQDVLPLHPVNLLILTGSNSLRAADISAESVINDLAAIQKKCQENDIRPIFLTLMPVNPFNIQFAFHTATDPNWALKMHKINSWIRQQEYFIDLEPYFYDPAKKVMDNSFSIDGLHPDIRGKMLMGEIINQHKDVLLLK
;
A
#
# COMPACT_ATOMS: atom_id res chain seq x y z
N MET A 1 -35.74 -27.15 -41.40
CA MET A 1 -34.49 -26.53 -40.98
C MET A 1 -34.12 -25.29 -41.78
N LYS A 2 -33.87 -25.32 -43.09
CA LYS A 2 -33.47 -24.10 -43.84
C LYS A 2 -34.37 -22.89 -43.67
N LYS A 3 -35.72 -23.05 -43.70
CA LYS A 3 -36.65 -21.93 -43.50
C LYS A 3 -36.63 -21.36 -42.08
N PHE A 4 -36.35 -22.17 -41.07
CA PHE A 4 -36.18 -21.72 -39.68
C PHE A 4 -34.90 -20.91 -39.51
N PHE A 5 -33.77 -21.36 -40.09
CA PHE A 5 -32.53 -20.62 -40.07
C PHE A 5 -32.61 -19.29 -40.82
N VAL A 6 -33.30 -19.23 -41.94
CA VAL A 6 -33.53 -17.99 -42.70
C VAL A 6 -34.39 -17.02 -41.89
N PHE A 7 -35.45 -17.50 -41.25
CA PHE A 7 -36.31 -16.68 -40.39
C PHE A 7 -35.59 -16.17 -39.17
N LEU A 8 -34.79 -17.01 -38.51
CA LEU A 8 -33.96 -16.63 -37.38
C LEU A 8 -32.89 -15.58 -37.80
N PHE A 9 -32.27 -15.77 -38.96
CA PHE A 9 -31.30 -14.82 -39.50
C PHE A 9 -31.95 -13.45 -39.83
N ILE A 10 -33.14 -13.43 -40.39
CA ILE A 10 -33.88 -12.19 -40.66
C ILE A 10 -34.27 -11.49 -39.37
N ILE A 11 -34.70 -12.21 -38.35
CA ILE A 11 -35.03 -11.62 -37.04
C ILE A 11 -33.75 -11.02 -36.41
N CYS A 12 -32.65 -11.78 -36.41
CA CYS A 12 -31.38 -11.28 -35.84
C CYS A 12 -30.84 -10.06 -36.59
N THR A 13 -30.95 -10.02 -37.91
CA THR A 13 -30.49 -8.84 -38.68
C THR A 13 -31.41 -7.64 -38.49
N PHE A 14 -32.73 -7.85 -38.38
CA PHE A 14 -33.67 -6.75 -38.11
C PHE A 14 -33.54 -6.20 -36.70
N THR A 15 -33.35 -7.05 -35.69
CA THR A 15 -33.07 -6.61 -34.31
C THR A 15 -31.74 -5.90 -34.20
N ALA A 16 -30.67 -6.37 -34.86
CA ALA A 16 -29.40 -5.69 -34.89
C ALA A 16 -29.47 -4.33 -35.60
N ALA A 17 -30.22 -4.22 -36.71
CA ALA A 17 -30.40 -2.95 -37.42
C ALA A 17 -31.20 -1.92 -36.60
N THR A 18 -32.24 -2.36 -35.91
CA THR A 18 -33.02 -1.47 -35.03
C THR A 18 -32.23 -1.03 -33.82
N ALA A 19 -31.45 -1.92 -33.20
CA ALA A 19 -30.55 -1.57 -32.12
C ALA A 19 -29.46 -0.59 -32.59
N PHE A 20 -28.87 -0.83 -33.75
CA PHE A 20 -27.88 0.09 -34.34
C PHE A 20 -28.46 1.51 -34.54
N ILE A 21 -29.66 1.61 -35.12
CA ILE A 21 -30.30 2.91 -35.32
C ILE A 21 -30.60 3.56 -33.96
N ALA A 22 -31.18 2.83 -33.02
CA ALA A 22 -31.52 3.35 -31.69
C ALA A 22 -30.30 3.89 -30.94
N GLU A 23 -29.21 3.14 -30.94
CA GLU A 23 -27.94 3.54 -30.27
C GLU A 23 -27.23 4.72 -30.98
N LYS A 24 -27.18 4.73 -32.32
CA LYS A 24 -26.50 5.79 -33.08
C LYS A 24 -27.25 7.10 -33.14
N THR A 25 -28.60 7.05 -33.17
CA THR A 25 -29.43 8.27 -33.24
C THR A 25 -29.88 8.77 -31.88
N ASP A 26 -29.56 8.01 -30.81
CA ASP A 26 -30.02 8.28 -29.44
C ASP A 26 -31.52 8.53 -29.32
N ILE A 27 -32.33 7.79 -30.11
CA ILE A 27 -33.78 7.96 -30.14
C ILE A 27 -34.43 7.63 -28.78
N LEU A 28 -33.71 6.91 -27.92
CA LEU A 28 -34.10 6.57 -26.56
C LEU A 28 -33.72 7.62 -25.53
N GLY A 29 -32.94 8.65 -25.91
CA GLY A 29 -32.51 9.71 -25.02
C GLY A 29 -31.58 9.21 -23.89
N LEU A 30 -30.78 8.17 -24.15
CA LEU A 30 -29.93 7.55 -23.14
C LEU A 30 -28.66 8.36 -22.85
N ARG A 31 -28.18 9.18 -23.80
CA ARG A 31 -26.97 9.98 -23.65
C ARG A 31 -27.10 11.07 -22.60
N ASP A 32 -28.29 11.62 -22.47
CA ASP A 32 -28.59 12.67 -21.49
C ASP A 32 -28.98 12.11 -20.12
N LEU A 33 -29.04 10.77 -19.95
CA LEU A 33 -29.28 10.17 -18.65
C LEU A 33 -28.02 10.25 -17.80
N PRO A 34 -28.05 10.96 -16.64
CA PRO A 34 -26.91 11.01 -15.76
C PRO A 34 -26.69 9.64 -15.13
N LEU A 35 -25.55 9.04 -15.41
CA LEU A 35 -25.11 7.82 -14.74
C LEU A 35 -24.47 8.24 -13.43
N GLN A 36 -25.22 8.16 -12.32
CA GLN A 36 -24.71 8.49 -11.00
C GLN A 36 -24.11 7.26 -10.37
N SER A 37 -22.87 7.39 -9.91
CA SER A 37 -22.17 6.34 -9.17
C SER A 37 -21.88 6.81 -7.75
N SER A 38 -21.90 5.88 -6.80
CA SER A 38 -21.58 6.10 -5.40
C SER A 38 -20.86 4.91 -4.82
N PHE A 39 -20.19 5.11 -3.70
CA PHE A 39 -19.54 4.03 -2.97
C PHE A 39 -20.39 3.56 -1.80
N ASP A 40 -20.49 2.23 -1.67
CA ASP A 40 -20.97 1.55 -0.48
C ASP A 40 -19.80 0.78 0.16
N GLU A 41 -19.71 0.79 1.49
CA GLU A 41 -18.68 0.06 2.24
C GLU A 41 -19.36 -0.92 3.20
N HIS A 42 -19.02 -2.21 3.06
CA HIS A 42 -19.48 -3.28 3.94
C HIS A 42 -18.32 -4.18 4.34
N ASP A 43 -18.11 -4.37 5.64
CA ASP A 43 -17.10 -5.29 6.20
C ASP A 43 -15.68 -5.10 5.63
N GLY A 44 -15.32 -3.85 5.34
CA GLY A 44 -14.03 -3.50 4.74
C GLY A 44 -13.95 -3.71 3.22
N HIS A 45 -15.05 -4.09 2.57
CA HIS A 45 -15.18 -4.12 1.12
C HIS A 45 -15.80 -2.84 0.61
N ILE A 46 -15.17 -2.23 -0.37
CA ILE A 46 -15.64 -1.00 -1.01
C ILE A 46 -16.23 -1.37 -2.36
N VAL A 47 -17.49 -1.04 -2.57
CA VAL A 47 -18.21 -1.35 -3.80
C VAL A 47 -18.69 -0.05 -4.45
N LEU A 48 -18.26 0.17 -5.68
CA LEU A 48 -18.81 1.22 -6.54
C LEU A 48 -20.13 0.72 -7.13
N THR A 49 -21.21 1.44 -6.89
CA THR A 49 -22.56 1.11 -7.35
C THR A 49 -23.13 2.22 -8.23
N TRP A 50 -24.02 1.87 -9.15
CA TRP A 50 -24.77 2.81 -9.99
C TRP A 50 -26.13 2.25 -10.38
N ASP A 51 -27.05 3.13 -10.79
CA ASP A 51 -28.36 2.72 -11.25
C ASP A 51 -28.27 1.94 -12.57
N PRO A 52 -28.93 0.79 -12.68
CA PRO A 52 -28.94 0.01 -13.91
C PRO A 52 -29.68 0.76 -15.03
N MET A 53 -29.09 0.75 -16.22
CA MET A 53 -29.72 1.32 -17.40
C MET A 53 -30.98 0.56 -17.79
N PRO A 54 -32.04 1.25 -18.25
CA PRO A 54 -33.29 0.60 -18.72
C PRO A 54 -33.16 -0.09 -20.09
N TYR A 55 -31.94 -0.22 -20.59
CA TYR A 55 -31.60 -0.81 -21.87
C TYR A 55 -30.53 -1.90 -21.69
N PRO A 56 -30.60 -3.05 -22.40
CA PRO A 56 -29.55 -4.08 -22.30
C PRO A 56 -28.18 -3.52 -22.68
N CYS A 57 -27.28 -3.47 -21.71
CA CYS A 57 -25.97 -2.88 -21.86
C CYS A 57 -24.92 -3.60 -20.98
N TYR A 58 -23.69 -3.29 -21.21
CA TYR A 58 -22.59 -3.53 -20.28
C TYR A 58 -21.96 -2.21 -19.88
N TYR A 59 -21.23 -2.22 -18.79
CA TYR A 59 -20.59 -1.04 -18.25
C TYR A 59 -19.07 -1.16 -18.37
N LYS A 60 -18.44 -0.06 -18.71
CA LYS A 60 -16.99 0.13 -18.61
C LYS A 60 -16.73 0.96 -17.38
N VAL A 61 -15.98 0.42 -16.43
CA VAL A 61 -15.45 1.12 -15.28
C VAL A 61 -14.00 1.48 -15.57
N GLU A 62 -13.69 2.75 -15.57
CA GLU A 62 -12.34 3.28 -15.76
C GLU A 62 -11.81 3.80 -14.44
N THR A 63 -10.62 3.34 -14.06
CA THR A 63 -9.92 3.74 -12.84
C THR A 63 -8.77 4.67 -13.22
N TYR A 64 -8.73 5.83 -12.62
CA TYR A 64 -7.72 6.86 -12.83
C TYR A 64 -6.93 7.09 -11.54
N ALA A 65 -5.60 7.01 -11.61
CA ALA A 65 -4.72 7.46 -10.55
C ALA A 65 -4.44 8.95 -10.72
N PRO A 66 -4.40 9.73 -9.64
CA PRO A 66 -3.92 11.10 -9.69
C PRO A 66 -2.44 11.12 -10.08
N THR A 67 -1.98 12.24 -10.65
CA THR A 67 -0.56 12.49 -10.89
C THR A 67 -0.07 13.61 -9.99
N THR A 68 1.23 13.73 -9.83
CA THR A 68 1.81 14.80 -9.01
C THR A 68 1.72 16.17 -9.68
N GLY A 69 1.51 16.23 -11.00
CA GLY A 69 1.53 17.45 -11.80
C GLY A 69 2.92 18.09 -11.90
N LEU A 70 3.99 17.40 -11.51
CA LEU A 70 5.36 17.92 -11.45
C LEU A 70 6.20 17.49 -12.65
N VAL A 71 5.72 16.51 -13.41
CA VAL A 71 6.43 15.99 -14.59
C VAL A 71 5.79 16.59 -15.83
N GLU A 72 6.60 17.26 -16.67
CA GLU A 72 6.12 17.94 -17.87
C GLU A 72 5.50 16.94 -18.86
N GLY A 73 4.30 17.24 -19.34
CA GLY A 73 3.57 16.41 -20.30
C GLY A 73 2.71 15.29 -19.68
N GLU A 74 2.76 15.09 -18.37
CA GLU A 74 1.84 14.17 -17.71
C GLU A 74 0.43 14.78 -17.62
N PRO A 75 -0.65 14.00 -17.85
CA PRO A 75 -2.02 14.47 -17.62
C PRO A 75 -2.28 14.61 -16.10
N GLU A 76 -3.28 15.40 -15.71
CA GLU A 76 -3.67 15.57 -14.30
C GLU A 76 -4.01 14.24 -13.62
N LYS A 77 -4.55 13.30 -14.38
CA LYS A 77 -4.84 11.93 -13.93
C LYS A 77 -4.53 10.94 -15.03
N ARG A 78 -4.05 9.77 -14.66
CA ARG A 78 -3.65 8.70 -15.56
C ARG A 78 -4.61 7.52 -15.46
N LEU A 79 -5.13 7.05 -16.60
CA LEU A 79 -5.90 5.82 -16.69
C LEU A 79 -4.99 4.63 -16.34
N ILE A 80 -5.34 3.88 -15.29
CA ILE A 80 -4.57 2.71 -14.83
C ILE A 80 -5.27 1.40 -15.16
N GLU A 81 -6.61 1.39 -15.25
CA GLU A 81 -7.39 0.19 -15.54
C GLU A 81 -8.68 0.52 -16.27
N SER A 82 -9.16 -0.42 -17.09
CA SER A 82 -10.51 -0.44 -17.66
C SER A 82 -11.12 -1.81 -17.45
N HIS A 83 -12.19 -1.89 -16.68
CA HIS A 83 -12.92 -3.11 -16.40
C HIS A 83 -14.30 -3.09 -17.08
N TYR A 84 -14.74 -4.24 -17.61
CA TYR A 84 -16.04 -4.39 -18.25
C TYR A 84 -16.92 -5.35 -17.44
N THR A 85 -18.13 -4.92 -17.11
CA THR A 85 -19.08 -5.72 -16.33
C THR A 85 -20.51 -5.56 -16.84
N ALA A 86 -21.32 -6.61 -16.68
CA ALA A 86 -22.77 -6.54 -16.88
C ALA A 86 -23.53 -6.21 -15.58
N SER A 87 -22.84 -6.20 -14.44
CA SER A 87 -23.37 -5.81 -13.14
C SER A 87 -23.40 -4.29 -13.00
N SER A 88 -24.33 -3.76 -12.24
CA SER A 88 -24.35 -2.35 -11.79
C SER A 88 -23.54 -2.13 -10.50
N ALA A 89 -22.55 -2.98 -10.24
CA ALA A 89 -21.67 -2.90 -9.10
C ALA A 89 -20.27 -3.38 -9.49
N TYR A 90 -19.23 -2.78 -8.88
CA TYR A 90 -17.83 -3.12 -9.05
C TYR A 90 -17.10 -3.01 -7.72
N GLU A 91 -16.56 -4.12 -7.24
CA GLU A 91 -15.72 -4.13 -6.04
C GLU A 91 -14.37 -3.51 -6.36
N VAL A 92 -14.00 -2.47 -5.64
CA VAL A 92 -12.76 -1.74 -5.87
C VAL A 92 -11.69 -2.14 -4.85
N PRO A 93 -10.42 -2.20 -5.25
CA PRO A 93 -9.32 -2.41 -4.32
C PRO A 93 -9.26 -1.29 -3.29
N SER A 94 -9.00 -1.64 -2.04
CA SER A 94 -8.62 -0.65 -1.04
C SER A 94 -7.21 -0.15 -1.34
N THR A 95 -7.05 1.14 -1.60
CA THR A 95 -5.75 1.76 -1.90
C THR A 95 -5.58 3.04 -1.10
N ALA A 96 -4.38 3.38 -0.65
CA ALA A 96 -4.09 4.63 0.05
C ALA A 96 -4.00 5.84 -0.91
N VAL A 97 -4.01 5.61 -2.20
CA VAL A 97 -4.09 6.67 -3.21
C VAL A 97 -5.54 6.85 -3.61
N PRO A 98 -6.12 8.05 -3.56
CA PRO A 98 -7.49 8.29 -3.97
C PRO A 98 -7.62 8.16 -5.48
N ASN A 99 -7.84 6.92 -5.95
CA ASN A 99 -8.18 6.69 -7.34
C ASN A 99 -9.59 7.25 -7.62
N GLU A 100 -9.75 7.82 -8.80
CA GLU A 100 -11.05 8.24 -9.31
C GLU A 100 -11.62 7.18 -10.25
N TYR A 101 -12.93 7.00 -10.18
CA TYR A 101 -13.65 6.02 -10.98
C TYR A 101 -14.69 6.72 -11.83
N GLN A 102 -14.79 6.32 -13.08
CA GLN A 102 -15.84 6.74 -14.01
C GLN A 102 -16.51 5.52 -14.63
N VAL A 103 -17.82 5.59 -14.80
CA VAL A 103 -18.61 4.50 -15.37
C VAL A 103 -19.28 4.99 -16.66
N THR A 104 -19.20 4.19 -17.71
CA THR A 104 -19.85 4.46 -19.00
C THR A 104 -20.67 3.24 -19.41
N ALA A 105 -21.92 3.43 -19.79
CA ALA A 105 -22.74 2.34 -20.33
C ALA A 105 -22.49 2.17 -21.83
N TYR A 106 -22.38 0.92 -22.27
CA TYR A 106 -22.17 0.53 -23.67
C TYR A 106 -23.26 -0.43 -24.16
N GLY A 107 -23.80 -0.15 -25.32
CA GLY A 107 -24.61 -1.08 -26.08
C GLY A 107 -23.77 -1.92 -27.06
N MET A 108 -24.45 -2.59 -27.95
CA MET A 108 -23.80 -3.45 -28.96
C MET A 108 -22.94 -2.64 -29.95
N PHE A 109 -23.27 -1.39 -30.21
CA PHE A 109 -22.67 -0.57 -31.27
C PHE A 109 -21.94 0.69 -30.76
N GLY A 110 -21.78 0.83 -29.45
CA GLY A 110 -21.01 1.91 -28.87
C GLY A 110 -21.50 2.39 -27.51
N ALA A 111 -20.95 3.52 -27.05
CA ALA A 111 -21.35 4.14 -25.81
C ALA A 111 -22.80 4.63 -25.87
N LEU A 112 -23.56 4.36 -24.82
CA LEU A 112 -24.95 4.79 -24.65
C LEU A 112 -25.04 6.08 -23.83
N THR A 113 -24.08 6.29 -22.90
CA THR A 113 -24.03 7.48 -22.06
C THR A 113 -22.67 8.18 -22.21
N GLU A 114 -22.60 9.43 -21.81
CA GLU A 114 -21.33 10.03 -21.45
C GLU A 114 -20.77 9.32 -20.20
N PRO A 115 -19.46 9.42 -19.93
CA PRO A 115 -18.89 8.95 -18.66
C PRO A 115 -19.58 9.63 -17.47
N SER A 116 -19.77 8.91 -16.37
CA SER A 116 -20.27 9.48 -15.13
C SER A 116 -19.35 10.60 -14.63
N GLU A 117 -19.83 11.46 -13.73
CA GLU A 117 -18.93 12.30 -12.95
C GLU A 117 -17.92 11.42 -12.21
N PRO A 118 -16.66 11.84 -12.12
CA PRO A 118 -15.65 11.07 -11.40
C PRO A 118 -15.97 10.99 -9.91
N VAL A 119 -15.85 9.80 -9.33
CA VAL A 119 -16.00 9.58 -7.89
C VAL A 119 -14.69 9.02 -7.34
N ALA A 120 -14.17 9.65 -6.29
CA ALA A 120 -12.96 9.17 -5.62
C ALA A 120 -13.30 8.09 -4.58
N ASN A 121 -12.39 7.16 -4.37
CA ASN A 121 -12.52 6.18 -3.30
C ASN A 121 -12.70 6.89 -1.93
N PRO A 122 -13.82 6.68 -1.22
CA PRO A 122 -14.18 7.47 -0.05
C PRO A 122 -13.23 7.27 1.14
N VAL A 123 -12.57 6.13 1.24
CA VAL A 123 -11.64 5.82 2.35
C VAL A 123 -10.45 6.78 2.32
N TYR A 124 -9.96 7.12 1.14
CA TYR A 124 -8.77 7.95 0.96
C TYR A 124 -9.05 9.41 0.62
N ALA A 125 -10.30 9.75 0.41
CA ALA A 125 -10.71 11.15 0.22
C ALA A 125 -10.83 11.93 1.54
N LYS A 126 -10.56 11.29 2.70
CA LYS A 126 -10.74 11.89 4.04
C LYS A 126 -9.40 11.97 4.76
N ASP A 127 -9.16 13.14 5.37
CA ASP A 127 -8.04 13.35 6.30
C ASP A 127 -8.32 12.77 7.69
N SER A 128 -9.34 11.94 7.86
CA SER A 128 -9.70 11.31 9.12
C SER A 128 -9.80 9.79 8.98
N PRO A 129 -9.30 9.01 9.95
CA PRO A 129 -9.43 7.55 9.94
C PRO A 129 -10.91 7.13 9.94
N THR A 130 -11.22 6.01 9.28
CA THR A 130 -12.56 5.42 9.28
C THR A 130 -12.54 4.13 10.08
N PRO A 131 -13.29 4.02 11.21
CA PRO A 131 -13.41 2.79 11.97
C PRO A 131 -13.93 1.62 11.11
N ILE A 132 -13.36 0.42 11.31
CA ILE A 132 -13.72 -0.80 10.58
C ILE A 132 -14.60 -1.70 11.46
N TYR A 133 -14.26 -1.87 12.75
CA TYR A 133 -15.01 -2.72 13.67
C TYR A 133 -16.01 -1.89 14.48
N HIS A 134 -17.29 -2.32 14.43
CA HIS A 134 -18.39 -1.68 15.14
C HIS A 134 -18.89 -2.59 16.27
N TYR A 135 -18.84 -2.10 17.50
CA TYR A 135 -19.25 -2.83 18.69
C TYR A 135 -20.64 -2.37 19.15
N THR A 136 -21.66 -3.00 18.58
CA THR A 136 -23.06 -2.70 18.83
C THR A 136 -23.60 -3.42 20.08
N GLU A 137 -24.85 -3.13 20.48
CA GLU A 137 -25.51 -3.84 21.56
C GLU A 137 -25.67 -5.34 21.28
N ASP A 138 -25.90 -5.72 20.01
CA ASP A 138 -26.02 -7.11 19.57
C ASP A 138 -24.68 -7.80 19.38
N ASN A 139 -23.60 -7.03 19.18
CA ASN A 139 -22.24 -7.53 19.02
C ASN A 139 -21.27 -6.71 19.89
N PRO A 140 -21.33 -6.86 21.22
CA PRO A 140 -20.52 -6.04 22.13
C PRO A 140 -19.04 -6.47 22.14
N ALA A 141 -18.19 -5.53 22.57
CA ALA A 141 -16.77 -5.75 22.80
C ALA A 141 -16.51 -6.47 24.13
N SER A 142 -15.43 -7.25 24.21
CA SER A 142 -14.84 -7.62 25.49
C SER A 142 -14.21 -6.39 26.18
N VAL A 143 -13.65 -6.56 27.37
CA VAL A 143 -12.90 -5.49 28.04
C VAL A 143 -11.50 -5.25 27.49
N MET A 144 -11.09 -5.98 26.44
CA MET A 144 -9.81 -5.81 25.72
C MET A 144 -10.02 -5.90 24.20
N PRO A 145 -10.89 -5.06 23.59
CA PRO A 145 -11.20 -5.15 22.17
C PRO A 145 -10.06 -4.60 21.31
N PHE A 146 -10.03 -5.03 20.05
CA PHE A 146 -9.28 -4.33 19.02
C PHE A 146 -10.14 -3.22 18.41
N LEU A 147 -9.71 -1.97 18.55
CA LEU A 147 -10.22 -0.83 17.80
C LEU A 147 -9.40 -0.72 16.53
N VAL A 148 -10.04 -0.77 15.38
CA VAL A 148 -9.38 -0.86 14.07
C VAL A 148 -9.99 0.16 13.12
N TRP A 149 -9.16 0.77 12.28
CA TRP A 149 -9.56 1.79 11.32
C TRP A 149 -8.75 1.70 10.04
N HIS A 150 -9.26 2.28 8.96
CA HIS A 150 -8.50 2.47 7.72
C HIS A 150 -7.41 3.53 7.95
N SER A 151 -6.22 3.27 7.41
CA SER A 151 -5.07 4.17 7.53
C SER A 151 -5.32 5.49 6.78
N VAL A 152 -4.69 6.55 7.26
CA VAL A 152 -4.65 7.85 6.57
C VAL A 152 -3.30 7.98 5.88
N PRO A 153 -3.24 8.41 4.61
CA PRO A 153 -1.98 8.63 3.92
C PRO A 153 -1.03 9.53 4.71
N ASN A 154 0.24 9.11 4.79
CA ASN A 154 1.31 9.82 5.50
C ASN A 154 1.14 9.94 7.02
N ALA A 155 0.16 9.28 7.63
CA ALA A 155 0.06 9.18 9.08
C ALA A 155 1.27 8.42 9.64
N VAL A 156 1.91 8.97 10.68
CA VAL A 156 3.02 8.33 11.38
C VAL A 156 2.53 7.57 12.59
N CYS A 157 1.54 8.10 13.29
CA CYS A 157 0.87 7.45 14.39
C CYS A 157 -0.57 7.95 14.52
N TYR A 158 -1.29 7.39 15.47
CA TYR A 158 -2.69 7.71 15.71
C TYR A 158 -2.93 8.04 17.18
N GLU A 159 -3.93 8.87 17.41
CA GLU A 159 -4.47 9.16 18.71
C GLU A 159 -5.89 8.62 18.79
N VAL A 160 -6.14 7.80 19.81
CA VAL A 160 -7.48 7.34 20.17
C VAL A 160 -7.93 8.08 21.42
N GLU A 161 -9.14 8.62 21.40
CA GLU A 161 -9.82 9.23 22.53
C GLU A 161 -11.01 8.37 22.94
N LEU A 162 -11.08 8.00 24.23
CA LEU A 162 -12.21 7.33 24.85
C LEU A 162 -13.07 8.35 25.60
N LEU A 163 -14.40 8.24 25.47
CA LEU A 163 -15.35 9.22 25.93
C LEU A 163 -16.50 8.58 26.72
N SER A 164 -17.00 9.28 27.73
CA SER A 164 -18.18 8.85 28.52
C SER A 164 -19.52 9.15 27.84
N GLY A 165 -19.53 9.97 26.81
CA GLY A 165 -20.68 10.42 26.02
C GLY A 165 -20.21 10.94 24.67
N LEU A 166 -21.08 11.48 23.86
CA LEU A 166 -20.70 12.09 22.57
C LEU A 166 -19.70 13.25 22.79
N PRO A 167 -18.78 13.47 21.85
CA PRO A 167 -17.81 14.56 21.95
C PRO A 167 -18.50 15.93 21.93
N ASP A 168 -17.81 16.95 22.47
CA ASP A 168 -18.31 18.33 22.47
C ASP A 168 -18.52 18.89 21.05
N SER A 169 -17.76 18.38 20.07
CA SER A 169 -17.95 18.64 18.64
C SER A 169 -17.60 17.39 17.84
N GLU A 170 -18.45 17.00 16.90
CA GLU A 170 -18.10 16.00 15.89
C GLU A 170 -17.13 16.59 14.88
N GLY A 171 -16.13 15.80 14.46
CA GLY A 171 -15.19 16.20 13.39
C GLY A 171 -14.26 17.36 13.75
N GLY A 172 -14.01 17.60 15.02
CA GLY A 172 -13.08 18.65 15.46
C GLY A 172 -11.63 18.16 15.57
N THR A 173 -10.70 19.14 15.60
CA THR A 173 -9.27 18.87 15.84
C THR A 173 -8.89 18.90 17.31
N ASN A 174 -9.83 19.23 18.22
CA ASN A 174 -9.59 19.33 19.65
C ASN A 174 -10.17 18.13 20.39
N ASP A 175 -9.51 17.73 21.47
CA ASP A 175 -10.02 16.73 22.40
C ASP A 175 -11.32 17.22 23.06
N SER A 176 -12.21 16.28 23.39
CA SER A 176 -13.42 16.62 24.13
C SER A 176 -13.08 17.00 25.57
N VAL A 177 -13.67 18.06 26.09
CA VAL A 177 -13.45 18.51 27.47
C VAL A 177 -14.48 17.90 28.41
N SER A 178 -15.75 17.86 27.98
CA SER A 178 -16.88 17.51 28.88
C SER A 178 -16.96 16.00 29.14
N ASN A 179 -16.66 15.18 28.17
CA ASN A 179 -16.87 13.72 28.20
C ASN A 179 -15.58 12.89 28.12
N HIS A 180 -14.42 13.52 28.18
CA HIS A 180 -13.12 12.86 28.07
C HIS A 180 -12.95 11.83 29.21
N LEU A 181 -12.52 10.62 28.85
CA LEU A 181 -12.11 9.57 29.77
C LEU A 181 -10.59 9.40 29.78
N GLU A 182 -10.03 9.15 28.60
CA GLU A 182 -8.59 9.02 28.37
C GLU A 182 -8.24 9.12 26.89
N SER A 183 -6.98 9.43 26.59
CA SER A 183 -6.40 9.41 25.25
C SER A 183 -5.06 8.71 25.25
N THR A 184 -4.71 8.14 24.08
CA THR A 184 -3.37 7.64 23.79
C THR A 184 -2.98 8.04 22.37
N ASN A 185 -1.75 8.52 22.20
CA ASN A 185 -1.19 9.00 20.91
C ASN A 185 0.09 8.26 20.51
N GLN A 186 0.33 7.07 21.07
CA GLN A 186 1.51 6.23 20.81
C GLN A 186 1.13 4.96 20.04
N ILE A 187 0.17 5.08 19.10
CA ILE A 187 -0.31 3.96 18.30
C ILE A 187 0.29 4.09 16.91
N PHE A 188 1.23 3.19 16.58
CA PHE A 188 1.96 3.15 15.31
C PHE A 188 1.43 2.11 14.32
N THR A 189 0.20 1.68 14.52
CA THR A 189 -0.56 0.77 13.64
C THR A 189 -1.94 1.35 13.41
N ASN A 190 -2.66 0.92 12.39
CA ASN A 190 -4.04 1.32 12.15
C ASN A 190 -5.05 0.51 12.99
N GLY A 191 -4.65 0.17 14.21
CA GLY A 191 -5.48 -0.45 15.23
C GLY A 191 -4.78 -0.53 16.57
N TRP A 192 -5.56 -0.73 17.61
CA TRP A 192 -5.10 -0.74 19.00
C TRP A 192 -5.94 -1.68 19.84
N GLN A 193 -5.29 -2.54 20.64
CA GLN A 193 -6.00 -3.30 21.68
C GLN A 193 -6.19 -2.43 22.92
N ALA A 194 -7.43 -1.95 23.14
CA ALA A 194 -7.77 -1.08 24.26
C ALA A 194 -7.89 -1.87 25.57
N ASP A 195 -7.46 -1.30 26.70
CA ASP A 195 -7.75 -1.83 28.03
C ASP A 195 -8.93 -1.07 28.66
N LEU A 196 -10.11 -1.68 28.60
CA LEU A 196 -11.37 -1.12 29.09
C LEU A 196 -11.77 -1.67 30.47
N LYS A 197 -10.91 -2.44 31.16
CA LYS A 197 -11.25 -3.09 32.45
C LYS A 197 -11.79 -2.10 33.47
N LYS A 198 -11.25 -0.87 33.50
CA LYS A 198 -11.74 0.20 34.40
C LYS A 198 -13.15 0.72 34.05
N TYR A 199 -13.63 0.41 32.86
CA TYR A 199 -14.96 0.76 32.35
C TYR A 199 -15.92 -0.43 32.28
N ALA A 200 -15.54 -1.60 32.78
CA ALA A 200 -16.32 -2.85 32.73
C ALA A 200 -17.74 -2.75 33.32
N GLN A 201 -18.00 -1.78 34.22
CA GLN A 201 -19.31 -1.54 34.79
C GLN A 201 -20.20 -0.62 33.92
N ARG A 202 -19.69 -0.06 32.86
CA ARG A 202 -20.46 0.75 31.89
C ARG A 202 -21.05 -0.16 30.81
N LYS A 203 -22.32 0.09 30.45
CA LYS A 203 -22.94 -0.61 29.34
C LYS A 203 -22.23 -0.29 28.00
N PHE A 204 -21.83 0.96 27.83
CA PHE A 204 -21.10 1.44 26.66
C PHE A 204 -20.28 2.70 27.03
N ILE A 205 -19.33 3.00 26.15
CA ILE A 205 -18.58 4.26 26.05
C ILE A 205 -18.56 4.69 24.57
N TYR A 206 -17.92 5.80 24.29
CA TYR A 206 -17.65 6.21 22.90
C TYR A 206 -16.14 6.26 22.67
N TRP A 207 -15.74 6.16 21.45
CA TRP A 207 -14.36 6.34 21.02
C TRP A 207 -14.29 7.02 19.66
N ARG A 208 -13.18 7.69 19.40
CA ARG A 208 -12.83 8.26 18.10
C ARG A 208 -11.33 8.24 17.92
N VAL A 209 -10.86 8.37 16.68
CA VAL A 209 -9.45 8.29 16.31
C VAL A 209 -9.09 9.39 15.35
N ARG A 210 -7.84 9.90 15.43
CA ARG A 210 -7.26 10.81 14.44
C ARG A 210 -5.85 10.40 14.07
N ALA A 211 -5.43 10.79 12.86
CA ALA A 211 -4.06 10.61 12.38
C ALA A 211 -3.15 11.75 12.88
N LEU A 212 -1.90 11.43 13.14
CA LEU A 212 -0.87 12.35 13.57
C LEU A 212 0.36 12.26 12.67
N ASP A 213 1.02 13.39 12.45
CA ASP A 213 2.29 13.48 11.77
C ASP A 213 3.47 13.06 12.69
N ILE A 214 4.70 13.12 12.17
CA ILE A 214 5.93 12.78 12.90
C ILE A 214 6.20 13.68 14.12
N HIS A 215 5.55 14.85 14.19
CA HIS A 215 5.63 15.79 15.32
C HIS A 215 4.42 15.66 16.27
N HIS A 216 3.64 14.59 16.13
CA HIS A 216 2.39 14.36 16.84
C HIS A 216 1.36 15.47 16.63
N LYS A 217 1.38 16.15 15.49
CA LYS A 217 0.36 17.12 15.11
C LYS A 217 -0.75 16.44 14.32
N PRO A 218 -2.01 16.83 14.53
CA PRO A 218 -3.12 16.26 13.77
C PRO A 218 -2.95 16.43 12.25
N ILE A 219 -3.20 15.34 11.53
CA ILE A 219 -3.47 15.33 10.09
C ILE A 219 -4.99 15.22 9.97
N GLY A 220 -5.66 16.32 9.59
CA GLY A 220 -7.12 16.36 9.51
C GLY A 220 -7.84 16.32 10.86
N GLU A 221 -9.03 15.73 10.87
CA GLU A 221 -9.95 15.73 12.01
C GLU A 221 -10.03 14.35 12.67
N PHE A 222 -10.66 14.31 13.85
CA PHE A 222 -11.10 13.05 14.43
C PHE A 222 -12.13 12.35 13.54
N SER A 223 -12.13 11.03 13.55
CA SER A 223 -13.23 10.24 13.02
C SER A 223 -14.54 10.60 13.70
N LYS A 224 -15.66 10.24 13.09
CA LYS A 224 -16.95 10.22 13.77
C LYS A 224 -16.83 9.38 15.05
N ALA A 225 -17.47 9.84 16.12
CA ALA A 225 -17.46 9.08 17.37
C ALA A 225 -18.32 7.83 17.24
N GLU A 226 -17.71 6.67 17.51
CA GLU A 226 -18.37 5.37 17.50
C GLU A 226 -18.80 4.97 18.92
N VAL A 227 -19.97 4.38 19.04
CA VAL A 227 -20.41 3.75 20.28
C VAL A 227 -19.67 2.40 20.45
N LEU A 228 -19.26 2.12 21.67
CA LEU A 228 -18.55 0.89 22.04
C LEU A 228 -19.30 0.22 23.20
N TYR A 229 -20.17 -0.75 22.88
CA TYR A 229 -20.85 -1.56 23.89
C TYR A 229 -19.88 -2.56 24.50
N ILE A 230 -19.91 -2.70 25.83
CA ILE A 230 -18.97 -3.53 26.60
C ILE A 230 -19.71 -4.70 27.25
N ASN A 231 -19.22 -5.90 27.04
CA ASN A 231 -19.64 -7.10 27.76
C ASN A 231 -18.41 -7.73 28.44
N PRO A 232 -18.24 -7.57 29.76
CA PRO A 232 -17.08 -8.08 30.50
C PRO A 232 -17.02 -9.61 30.62
N GLU A 233 -18.11 -10.31 30.27
CA GLU A 233 -18.15 -11.79 30.30
C GLU A 233 -17.55 -12.42 29.04
N LEU A 234 -17.29 -11.61 28.00
CA LEU A 234 -16.70 -12.12 26.76
C LEU A 234 -15.23 -12.48 26.96
N ALA A 235 -14.80 -13.56 26.31
CA ALA A 235 -13.41 -13.96 26.27
C ALA A 235 -12.53 -12.86 25.67
N LEU A 236 -11.35 -12.69 26.24
CA LEU A 236 -10.37 -11.73 25.71
C LEU A 236 -9.75 -12.24 24.42
N PRO A 237 -9.41 -11.38 23.46
CA PRO A 237 -8.60 -11.76 22.33
C PRO A 237 -7.30 -12.42 22.78
N ALA A 238 -7.05 -13.63 22.32
CA ALA A 238 -5.92 -14.45 22.75
C ALA A 238 -4.70 -14.37 21.80
N SER A 239 -4.83 -13.67 20.68
CA SER A 239 -3.77 -13.55 19.68
C SER A 239 -3.69 -12.13 19.12
N PRO A 240 -2.51 -11.72 18.58
CA PRO A 240 -2.41 -10.51 17.77
C PRO A 240 -3.37 -10.56 16.59
N LEU A 241 -3.79 -9.40 16.10
CA LEU A 241 -4.66 -9.28 14.94
C LEU A 241 -3.81 -8.96 13.71
N ILE A 242 -3.89 -9.80 12.67
CA ILE A 242 -3.17 -9.53 11.42
C ILE A 242 -3.66 -8.22 10.80
N ASN A 243 -2.72 -7.36 10.45
CA ASN A 243 -3.00 -6.06 9.84
C ASN A 243 -2.94 -6.17 8.31
N ALA A 244 -4.11 -6.33 7.70
CA ALA A 244 -4.28 -6.46 6.25
C ALA A 244 -5.49 -5.67 5.73
N PHE A 245 -5.94 -4.66 6.47
CA PHE A 245 -7.20 -3.96 6.19
C PHE A 245 -7.13 -3.00 5.01
N ASP A 246 -5.94 -2.48 4.69
CA ASP A 246 -5.72 -1.52 3.61
C ASP A 246 -4.87 -2.12 2.48
N GLN A 247 -4.84 -3.43 2.35
CA GLN A 247 -4.03 -4.08 1.33
C GLN A 247 -4.80 -4.27 0.03
N MET A 248 -4.09 -4.10 -1.08
CA MET A 248 -4.66 -4.26 -2.42
C MET A 248 -5.17 -5.69 -2.64
N THR A 249 -6.28 -5.83 -3.36
CA THR A 249 -6.79 -7.13 -3.80
C THR A 249 -6.51 -7.37 -5.30
N PRO A 250 -6.05 -8.57 -5.71
CA PRO A 250 -5.59 -9.65 -4.84
C PRO A 250 -4.38 -9.22 -4.03
N PHE A 251 -4.27 -9.73 -2.80
CA PHE A 251 -3.17 -9.37 -1.91
C PHE A 251 -1.81 -9.69 -2.55
N GLN A 252 -0.97 -8.67 -2.68
CA GLN A 252 0.38 -8.79 -3.21
C GLN A 252 1.40 -8.60 -2.09
N MET A 253 2.33 -9.52 -1.99
CA MET A 253 3.44 -9.46 -1.05
C MET A 253 4.72 -9.07 -1.80
N PRO A 254 5.56 -8.17 -1.27
CA PRO A 254 6.90 -7.96 -1.82
C PRO A 254 7.71 -9.26 -1.89
N VAL A 255 8.67 -9.35 -2.80
CA VAL A 255 9.58 -10.52 -2.91
C VAL A 255 10.34 -10.77 -1.60
N TYR A 256 10.65 -9.70 -0.86
CA TYR A 256 11.06 -9.75 0.55
C TYR A 256 9.84 -9.43 1.42
N PRO A 257 9.11 -10.43 1.96
CA PRO A 257 7.85 -10.20 2.65
C PRO A 257 8.00 -9.42 3.94
N VAL A 258 6.96 -8.65 4.28
CA VAL A 258 6.82 -7.97 5.56
C VAL A 258 5.48 -8.33 6.17
N TYR A 259 5.50 -8.93 7.33
CA TYR A 259 4.33 -9.42 8.06
C TYR A 259 3.95 -8.40 9.11
N GLN A 260 2.71 -7.92 9.12
CA GLN A 260 2.23 -6.87 10.02
C GLN A 260 1.07 -7.35 10.89
N TRP A 261 1.00 -6.86 12.11
CA TRP A 261 -0.08 -7.14 13.05
C TRP A 261 -0.36 -5.96 13.98
N ILE A 262 -1.54 -5.96 14.57
CA ILE A 262 -1.88 -5.10 15.69
C ILE A 262 -1.49 -5.85 16.97
N PRO A 263 -0.61 -5.28 17.80
CA PRO A 263 -0.07 -5.94 18.98
C PRO A 263 -1.14 -6.22 20.05
N LEU A 264 -0.93 -7.28 20.81
CA LEU A 264 -1.63 -7.47 22.09
C LEU A 264 -1.12 -6.47 23.12
N HIS A 265 -2.02 -5.98 23.97
CA HIS A 265 -1.69 -5.12 25.08
C HIS A 265 -0.63 -5.78 25.98
N ASP A 266 0.40 -5.04 26.37
CA ASP A 266 1.54 -5.48 27.18
C ASP A 266 2.44 -6.59 26.61
N ALA A 267 2.14 -7.17 25.44
CA ALA A 267 3.03 -8.13 24.81
C ALA A 267 4.20 -7.41 24.11
N LYS A 268 5.42 -7.93 24.31
CA LYS A 268 6.66 -7.34 23.79
C LYS A 268 7.42 -8.23 22.81
N LEU A 269 7.18 -9.52 22.85
CA LEU A 269 7.85 -10.49 21.97
C LEU A 269 6.79 -11.19 21.12
N TYR A 270 7.11 -11.34 19.85
CA TYR A 270 6.24 -12.00 18.88
C TYR A 270 7.02 -13.00 18.08
N GLU A 271 6.44 -14.15 17.84
CA GLU A 271 6.94 -15.14 16.90
C GLU A 271 6.05 -15.16 15.67
N VAL A 272 6.65 -15.02 14.51
CA VAL A 272 6.00 -15.15 13.20
C VAL A 272 6.43 -16.48 12.60
N GLU A 273 5.52 -17.21 11.98
CA GLU A 273 5.83 -18.36 11.16
C GLU A 273 5.19 -18.28 9.78
N VAL A 274 5.91 -18.82 8.78
CA VAL A 274 5.44 -18.93 7.40
C VAL A 274 5.31 -20.41 7.05
N LEU A 275 4.19 -20.75 6.41
CA LEU A 275 3.75 -22.10 6.16
C LEU A 275 3.57 -22.37 4.67
N THR A 276 3.78 -23.60 4.24
CA THR A 276 3.56 -24.10 2.87
C THR A 276 2.13 -24.59 2.63
N SER A 277 1.31 -24.66 3.67
CA SER A 277 -0.13 -25.00 3.62
C SER A 277 -0.84 -24.41 4.83
N PRO A 278 -2.18 -24.28 4.81
CA PRO A 278 -2.93 -23.81 5.99
C PRO A 278 -2.60 -24.65 7.23
N PRO A 279 -2.62 -24.07 8.43
CA PRO A 279 -2.49 -24.85 9.66
C PRO A 279 -3.65 -25.84 9.79
N ALA A 280 -3.42 -26.98 10.44
CA ALA A 280 -4.48 -27.96 10.67
C ALA A 280 -5.60 -27.44 11.57
N GLU A 281 -5.25 -26.58 12.52
CA GLU A 281 -6.17 -25.88 13.42
C GLU A 281 -5.77 -24.40 13.47
N GLU A 282 -6.75 -23.55 13.28
CA GLU A 282 -6.56 -22.10 13.46
C GLU A 282 -6.53 -21.76 14.95
N GLN A 283 -5.73 -20.75 15.29
CA GLN A 283 -5.64 -20.24 16.67
C GLN A 283 -5.23 -21.30 17.72
N ASP A 284 -4.48 -22.31 17.32
CA ASP A 284 -3.85 -23.27 18.22
C ASP A 284 -2.66 -22.65 18.99
N THR A 285 -1.98 -23.45 19.80
CA THR A 285 -0.81 -23.02 20.59
C THR A 285 0.51 -23.63 20.10
N GLN A 286 0.47 -24.59 19.16
CA GLN A 286 1.64 -25.31 18.69
C GLN A 286 2.14 -24.74 17.36
N PRO A 287 3.45 -24.79 17.10
CA PRO A 287 3.98 -24.53 15.76
C PRO A 287 3.40 -25.48 14.72
N SER A 288 3.08 -24.97 13.53
CA SER A 288 2.54 -25.81 12.45
C SER A 288 3.59 -26.81 11.92
N PRO A 289 3.22 -28.07 11.62
CA PRO A 289 4.09 -28.99 10.89
C PRO A 289 4.47 -28.51 9.48
N ALA A 290 3.66 -27.63 8.88
CA ALA A 290 3.91 -27.04 7.57
C ALA A 290 4.84 -25.80 7.62
N ARG A 291 5.36 -25.46 8.80
CA ARG A 291 6.31 -24.36 9.00
C ARG A 291 7.60 -24.62 8.23
N PHE A 292 7.99 -23.68 7.39
CA PHE A 292 9.31 -23.71 6.74
C PHE A 292 10.20 -22.53 7.12
N TRP A 293 9.63 -21.46 7.72
CA TRP A 293 10.38 -20.32 8.24
C TRP A 293 9.70 -19.75 9.48
N HIS A 294 10.48 -19.19 10.39
CA HIS A 294 9.97 -18.45 11.53
C HIS A 294 11.01 -17.46 12.06
N LYS A 295 10.54 -16.45 12.77
CA LYS A 295 11.38 -15.43 13.42
C LYS A 295 10.70 -14.86 14.65
N THR A 296 11.51 -14.56 15.68
CA THR A 296 11.05 -13.84 16.87
C THR A 296 11.53 -12.39 16.79
N VAL A 297 10.63 -11.46 17.07
CA VAL A 297 10.89 -10.01 17.07
C VAL A 297 10.44 -9.37 18.38
N THR A 298 11.10 -8.26 18.74
CA THR A 298 10.88 -7.56 20.01
C THR A 298 10.32 -6.17 19.76
N ASN A 299 9.32 -5.77 20.54
CA ASN A 299 8.68 -4.44 20.50
C ASN A 299 8.30 -4.02 19.06
N ALA A 300 7.78 -4.95 18.28
CA ALA A 300 7.49 -4.74 16.88
C ALA A 300 6.02 -5.06 16.56
N ALA A 301 5.47 -4.35 15.61
CA ALA A 301 4.20 -4.64 14.97
C ALA A 301 4.38 -5.16 13.52
N ALA A 302 5.64 -5.41 13.13
CA ALA A 302 6.00 -5.97 11.83
C ALA A 302 7.25 -6.84 11.94
N CYS A 303 7.35 -7.81 11.04
CA CYS A 303 8.51 -8.68 10.87
C CYS A 303 8.95 -8.70 9.42
N TYR A 304 10.20 -8.34 9.18
CA TYR A 304 10.82 -8.40 7.85
C TYR A 304 11.39 -9.81 7.64
N ASP A 305 10.95 -10.45 6.55
CA ASP A 305 11.58 -11.68 6.08
C ASP A 305 12.90 -11.33 5.37
N GLU A 306 13.97 -11.91 5.83
CA GLU A 306 15.30 -11.68 5.26
C GLU A 306 15.58 -12.51 4.01
N TYR A 307 14.66 -13.37 3.63
CA TYR A 307 14.79 -14.23 2.45
C TYR A 307 13.81 -13.81 1.35
N ALA A 308 14.31 -13.70 0.14
CA ALA A 308 13.46 -13.50 -1.02
C ALA A 308 12.53 -14.69 -1.23
N ARG A 309 11.27 -14.42 -1.61
CA ARG A 309 10.26 -15.42 -1.94
C ARG A 309 9.85 -15.26 -3.42
N PRO A 310 10.77 -15.49 -4.39
CA PRO A 310 10.48 -15.28 -5.80
C PRO A 310 9.72 -16.47 -6.44
N TYR A 311 9.51 -17.55 -5.70
CA TYR A 311 8.91 -18.77 -6.23
C TYR A 311 7.39 -18.71 -6.17
N ALA A 312 6.76 -19.04 -7.29
CA ALA A 312 5.31 -19.15 -7.37
C ALA A 312 4.76 -20.16 -6.35
N GLY A 313 3.64 -19.82 -5.76
CA GLY A 313 2.96 -20.70 -4.81
C GLY A 313 2.12 -19.96 -3.80
N ASP A 314 1.37 -20.74 -3.08
CA ASP A 314 0.55 -20.28 -1.96
C ASP A 314 1.35 -20.39 -0.68
N TYR A 315 1.33 -19.31 0.09
CA TYR A 315 1.98 -19.17 1.38
C TYR A 315 0.96 -18.73 2.41
N TYR A 316 1.17 -19.18 3.65
CA TYR A 316 0.38 -18.79 4.80
C TYR A 316 1.32 -18.27 5.87
N TRP A 317 0.90 -17.27 6.61
CA TRP A 317 1.65 -16.83 7.77
C TRP A 317 0.72 -16.51 8.92
N ARG A 318 1.25 -16.61 10.13
CA ARG A 318 0.56 -16.25 11.36
C ARG A 318 1.54 -15.79 12.42
N VAL A 319 1.03 -15.12 13.44
CA VAL A 319 1.82 -14.52 14.52
C VAL A 319 1.22 -14.86 15.88
N ARG A 320 2.09 -15.00 16.89
CA ARG A 320 1.69 -15.14 18.29
C ARG A 320 2.55 -14.28 19.19
N ALA A 321 2.01 -13.91 20.37
CA ALA A 321 2.82 -13.35 21.42
C ALA A 321 3.55 -14.46 22.20
N VAL A 322 4.76 -14.18 22.64
CA VAL A 322 5.56 -15.09 23.47
C VAL A 322 6.17 -14.35 24.66
N ASP A 323 6.47 -15.08 25.73
CA ASP A 323 7.21 -14.56 26.87
C ASP A 323 8.73 -14.54 26.59
N LYS A 324 9.51 -14.00 27.53
CA LYS A 324 10.97 -13.96 27.45
C LYS A 324 11.67 -15.33 27.35
N ASN A 325 10.97 -16.41 27.66
CA ASN A 325 11.46 -17.78 27.58
C ASN A 325 11.00 -18.49 26.29
N GLY A 326 10.24 -17.79 25.43
CA GLY A 326 9.65 -18.35 24.21
C GLY A 326 8.35 -19.12 24.42
N ASN A 327 7.76 -19.11 25.63
CA ASN A 327 6.47 -19.74 25.86
C ASN A 327 5.36 -18.89 25.26
N THR A 328 4.35 -19.54 24.70
CA THR A 328 3.20 -18.89 24.08
C THR A 328 2.39 -18.11 25.10
N ILE A 329 2.06 -16.88 24.78
CA ILE A 329 1.05 -16.07 25.44
C ILE A 329 -0.20 -16.10 24.55
N GLY A 330 -1.26 -16.79 25.02
CA GLY A 330 -2.48 -16.98 24.23
C GLY A 330 -2.31 -18.00 23.10
N THR A 331 -2.75 -17.65 21.91
CA THR A 331 -2.77 -18.53 20.73
C THR A 331 -2.05 -17.90 19.53
N TRP A 332 -1.85 -18.66 18.49
CA TRP A 332 -1.56 -18.12 17.16
C TRP A 332 -2.74 -17.29 16.65
N SER A 333 -2.46 -16.27 15.85
CA SER A 333 -3.51 -15.59 15.07
C SER A 333 -4.16 -16.56 14.08
N LYS A 334 -5.30 -16.19 13.52
CA LYS A 334 -5.76 -16.81 12.27
C LYS A 334 -4.64 -16.67 11.24
N SER A 335 -4.53 -17.65 10.35
CA SER A 335 -3.55 -17.59 9.27
C SER A 335 -3.98 -16.59 8.19
N PHE A 336 -3.01 -15.92 7.58
CA PHE A 336 -3.22 -15.06 6.44
C PHE A 336 -2.58 -15.69 5.20
N HIS A 337 -3.35 -15.77 4.12
CA HIS A 337 -2.93 -16.35 2.84
C HIS A 337 -2.41 -15.26 1.91
N PHE A 338 -1.30 -15.53 1.23
CA PHE A 338 -0.84 -14.74 0.10
C PHE A 338 -0.27 -15.65 -0.99
N THR A 339 -0.37 -15.19 -2.23
CA THR A 339 0.11 -15.93 -3.39
C THR A 339 1.23 -15.18 -4.07
N MET A 340 2.34 -15.87 -4.34
CA MET A 340 3.39 -15.37 -5.22
C MET A 340 3.08 -15.84 -6.65
N PRO A 341 2.97 -14.93 -7.63
CA PRO A 341 2.62 -15.29 -9.00
C PRO A 341 3.73 -16.07 -9.70
N GLU A 342 3.38 -16.85 -10.71
CA GLU A 342 4.36 -17.41 -11.63
C GLU A 342 5.07 -16.28 -12.39
N LEU A 343 6.40 -16.34 -12.39
CA LEU A 343 7.22 -15.38 -13.11
C LEU A 343 7.54 -15.91 -14.51
N PRO A 344 7.60 -15.03 -15.54
CA PRO A 344 8.05 -15.42 -16.86
C PRO A 344 9.50 -15.92 -16.81
N ALA A 345 9.88 -16.79 -17.73
CA ALA A 345 11.23 -17.33 -17.82
C ALA A 345 12.32 -16.24 -17.92
N ARG A 346 11.95 -15.07 -18.44
CA ARG A 346 12.77 -13.87 -18.46
C ARG A 346 11.89 -12.66 -18.09
N VAL A 347 12.22 -12.00 -17.00
CA VAL A 347 11.46 -10.84 -16.51
C VAL A 347 11.83 -9.60 -17.35
N PRO A 348 10.85 -8.84 -17.88
CA PRO A 348 11.16 -7.63 -18.66
C PRO A 348 11.93 -6.59 -17.85
N VAL A 349 11.49 -6.34 -16.60
CA VAL A 349 12.10 -5.37 -15.69
C VAL A 349 12.15 -5.93 -14.27
N ALA A 350 13.30 -5.82 -13.64
CA ALA A 350 13.43 -5.96 -12.19
C ALA A 350 14.01 -4.67 -11.60
N VAL A 351 13.70 -4.41 -10.33
CA VAL A 351 14.13 -3.21 -9.60
C VAL A 351 14.93 -3.63 -8.37
N LEU A 352 16.22 -3.31 -8.35
CA LEU A 352 17.15 -3.70 -7.29
C LEU A 352 17.50 -2.47 -6.42
N GLY A 353 17.36 -2.57 -5.11
CA GLY A 353 17.66 -1.44 -4.24
C GLY A 353 17.49 -1.72 -2.76
N ASP A 354 17.55 -0.65 -1.99
CA ASP A 354 17.41 -0.64 -0.53
C ASP A 354 15.93 -0.45 -0.08
N SER A 355 15.70 0.16 1.08
CA SER A 355 14.36 0.43 1.63
C SER A 355 13.52 1.35 0.75
N ILE A 356 14.14 2.27 0.01
CA ILE A 356 13.42 3.16 -0.91
C ILE A 356 12.74 2.35 -2.02
N THR A 357 13.41 1.32 -2.51
CA THR A 357 12.88 0.39 -3.52
C THR A 357 11.94 -0.65 -2.91
N HIS A 358 12.31 -1.25 -1.76
CA HIS A 358 11.48 -2.23 -1.06
C HIS A 358 10.08 -1.66 -0.83
N GLY A 359 10.02 -0.43 -0.31
CA GLY A 359 8.79 0.29 0.00
C GLY A 359 8.75 0.69 1.46
N GLY A 360 7.62 1.27 1.85
CA GLY A 360 7.45 1.90 3.14
C GLY A 360 7.82 3.40 3.08
N GLY A 361 7.19 4.14 3.97
CA GLY A 361 7.42 5.56 4.17
C GLY A 361 8.04 5.83 5.54
N ALA A 362 7.53 6.84 6.24
CA ALA A 362 7.92 7.15 7.62
C ALA A 362 7.67 5.97 8.58
N VAL A 363 8.09 6.11 9.82
CA VAL A 363 8.29 5.06 10.85
C VAL A 363 7.20 3.98 10.95
N SER A 364 5.93 4.30 10.66
CA SER A 364 4.81 3.36 10.78
C SER A 364 4.43 2.65 9.46
N ASN A 365 4.95 3.12 8.33
CA ASN A 365 4.54 2.64 7.02
C ASN A 365 5.53 1.60 6.49
N SER A 366 5.07 0.37 6.34
CA SER A 366 5.90 -0.74 5.91
C SER A 366 5.81 -1.00 4.41
N PRO A 367 6.76 -1.78 3.85
CA PRO A 367 6.69 -2.24 2.47
C PRO A 367 5.47 -3.10 2.11
N ALA A 368 4.73 -3.61 3.09
CA ALA A 368 3.47 -4.29 2.85
C ALA A 368 2.37 -3.31 2.36
N ALA A 369 2.50 -2.02 2.68
CA ALA A 369 1.68 -0.95 2.11
C ALA A 369 2.29 -0.54 0.76
N LEU A 370 1.78 -1.13 -0.33
CA LEU A 370 2.39 -1.03 -1.68
C LEU A 370 2.41 0.38 -2.25
N GLU A 371 1.52 1.26 -1.83
CA GLU A 371 1.48 2.68 -2.19
C GLU A 371 2.74 3.45 -1.76
N TYR A 372 3.47 2.94 -0.79
CA TYR A 372 4.80 3.43 -0.41
C TYR A 372 5.94 2.78 -1.19
N SER A 373 5.63 2.06 -2.27
CA SER A 373 6.61 1.44 -3.17
C SER A 373 6.51 2.05 -4.56
N TYR A 374 7.54 2.75 -5.04
CA TYR A 374 7.48 3.45 -6.31
C TYR A 374 7.26 2.53 -7.54
N PRO A 375 7.66 1.24 -7.55
CA PRO A 375 7.31 0.34 -8.62
C PRO A 375 5.81 0.10 -8.79
N THR A 376 5.00 0.36 -7.76
CA THR A 376 3.53 0.30 -7.85
C THR A 376 2.95 1.30 -8.85
N TYR A 377 3.66 2.41 -9.09
CA TYR A 377 3.25 3.47 -10.02
C TYR A 377 3.79 3.31 -11.43
N PHE A 378 4.44 2.21 -11.74
CA PHE A 378 4.84 1.91 -13.11
C PHE A 378 3.62 1.51 -13.95
N ASP A 379 3.61 1.91 -15.21
CA ASP A 379 2.63 1.48 -16.20
C ASP A 379 3.11 0.27 -17.03
N PHE A 380 4.09 -0.44 -16.49
CA PHE A 380 4.63 -1.69 -17.02
C PHE A 380 4.95 -2.66 -15.87
N PRO A 381 4.88 -3.99 -16.13
CA PRO A 381 5.15 -4.99 -15.10
C PRO A 381 6.63 -5.01 -14.71
N CYS A 382 6.89 -5.13 -13.40
CA CYS A 382 8.24 -5.27 -12.86
C CYS A 382 8.26 -6.17 -11.62
N ILE A 383 9.46 -6.62 -11.25
CA ILE A 383 9.69 -7.36 -10.00
C ILE A 383 10.51 -6.48 -9.06
N ASN A 384 9.97 -6.25 -7.87
CA ASN A 384 10.63 -5.46 -6.84
C ASN A 384 11.57 -6.33 -6.00
N LEU A 385 12.88 -6.13 -6.16
CA LEU A 385 13.97 -6.78 -5.42
C LEU A 385 14.57 -5.83 -4.36
N GLY A 386 13.81 -4.84 -3.90
CA GLY A 386 14.22 -3.97 -2.81
C GLY A 386 14.32 -4.74 -1.49
N ARG A 387 15.32 -4.39 -0.66
CA ARG A 387 15.48 -4.94 0.69
C ARG A 387 15.86 -3.84 1.66
N SER A 388 15.01 -3.63 2.65
CA SER A 388 15.21 -2.58 3.66
C SER A 388 16.51 -2.76 4.43
N GLY A 389 17.24 -1.65 4.61
CA GLY A 389 18.49 -1.60 5.35
C GLY A 389 19.75 -1.87 4.51
N ASP A 390 19.62 -2.28 3.24
CA ASP A 390 20.79 -2.57 2.41
C ASP A 390 21.67 -1.34 2.18
N THR A 391 22.97 -1.53 2.35
CA THR A 391 24.00 -0.68 1.76
C THR A 391 24.29 -1.12 0.32
N ALA A 392 25.00 -0.32 -0.48
CA ALA A 392 25.39 -0.72 -1.83
C ALA A 392 26.17 -2.06 -1.84
N LYS A 393 27.02 -2.27 -0.84
CA LYS A 393 27.74 -3.53 -0.65
C LYS A 393 26.82 -4.73 -0.38
N MET A 394 25.81 -4.56 0.46
CA MET A 394 24.85 -5.62 0.76
C MET A 394 24.00 -5.95 -0.48
N THR A 395 23.59 -4.93 -1.23
CA THR A 395 22.88 -5.11 -2.52
C THR A 395 23.74 -5.89 -3.52
N LEU A 396 25.02 -5.56 -3.65
CA LEU A 396 25.97 -6.30 -4.50
C LEU A 396 26.09 -7.78 -4.06
N ASN A 397 26.18 -8.03 -2.76
CA ASN A 397 26.41 -9.38 -2.23
C ASN A 397 25.26 -10.35 -2.51
N ARG A 398 24.02 -9.86 -2.63
CA ARG A 398 22.84 -10.69 -2.92
C ARG A 398 22.46 -10.75 -4.41
N PHE A 399 23.23 -10.08 -5.29
CA PHE A 399 22.92 -10.01 -6.72
C PHE A 399 22.74 -11.39 -7.36
N ASP A 400 23.67 -12.31 -7.11
CA ASP A 400 23.64 -13.63 -7.76
C ASP A 400 22.43 -14.46 -7.31
N GLN A 401 22.04 -14.32 -6.05
CA GLN A 401 20.90 -15.04 -5.49
C GLN A 401 19.57 -14.46 -5.97
N ASP A 402 19.44 -13.14 -6.07
CA ASP A 402 18.16 -12.47 -6.28
C ASP A 402 17.90 -12.10 -7.72
N VAL A 403 18.94 -11.71 -8.48
CA VAL A 403 18.80 -11.18 -9.84
C VAL A 403 18.95 -12.28 -10.88
N LEU A 404 19.98 -13.13 -10.75
CA LEU A 404 20.28 -14.12 -11.80
C LEU A 404 19.14 -15.13 -12.02
N PRO A 405 18.42 -15.64 -11.01
CA PRO A 405 17.30 -16.56 -11.25
C PRO A 405 16.16 -15.96 -12.09
N LEU A 406 16.00 -14.64 -12.08
CA LEU A 406 14.95 -13.92 -12.81
C LEU A 406 15.34 -13.60 -14.27
N HIS A 407 16.63 -13.62 -14.58
CA HIS A 407 17.17 -13.23 -15.89
C HIS A 407 16.51 -11.95 -16.46
N PRO A 408 16.50 -10.81 -15.71
CA PRO A 408 15.81 -9.63 -16.19
C PRO A 408 16.43 -9.08 -17.46
N VAL A 409 15.61 -8.55 -18.35
CA VAL A 409 16.11 -7.81 -19.54
C VAL A 409 16.72 -6.49 -19.09
N ASN A 410 16.01 -5.78 -18.22
CA ASN A 410 16.42 -4.51 -17.64
C ASN A 410 16.46 -4.62 -16.12
N LEU A 411 17.51 -4.08 -15.52
CA LEU A 411 17.63 -3.96 -14.07
C LEU A 411 17.74 -2.49 -13.70
N LEU A 412 16.67 -1.93 -13.12
CA LEU A 412 16.71 -0.61 -12.49
C LEU A 412 17.43 -0.73 -11.16
N ILE A 413 18.41 0.15 -10.88
CA ILE A 413 19.28 0.07 -9.71
C ILE A 413 19.21 1.38 -8.92
N LEU A 414 18.68 1.31 -7.69
CA LEU A 414 18.67 2.42 -6.73
C LEU A 414 19.18 1.93 -5.38
N THR A 415 20.47 2.06 -5.14
CA THR A 415 21.11 1.68 -3.88
C THR A 415 22.26 2.62 -3.54
N GLY A 416 22.48 2.84 -2.25
CA GLY A 416 23.53 3.72 -1.76
C GLY A 416 23.06 4.76 -0.75
N SER A 417 21.76 4.96 -0.56
CA SER A 417 21.21 5.94 0.38
C SER A 417 21.65 5.68 1.83
N ASN A 418 21.71 4.41 2.23
CA ASN A 418 22.27 4.04 3.55
C ASN A 418 23.78 4.20 3.61
N SER A 419 24.48 3.93 2.50
CA SER A 419 25.95 4.07 2.43
C SER A 419 26.41 5.52 2.53
N LEU A 420 25.72 6.47 1.85
CA LEU A 420 26.11 7.87 1.88
C LEU A 420 25.93 8.52 3.26
N ARG A 421 25.02 7.99 4.07
CA ARG A 421 24.74 8.47 5.44
C ARG A 421 25.79 7.97 6.45
N ALA A 422 26.46 6.87 6.18
CA ALA A 422 27.45 6.26 7.05
C ALA A 422 28.80 6.99 6.92
N ALA A 423 29.38 7.43 8.05
CA ALA A 423 30.62 8.20 8.05
C ALA A 423 31.85 7.38 7.61
N ASP A 424 31.81 6.06 7.82
CA ASP A 424 32.86 5.11 7.51
C ASP A 424 32.84 4.57 6.08
N ILE A 425 31.79 4.91 5.28
CA ILE A 425 31.65 4.47 3.88
C ILE A 425 31.96 5.66 2.95
N SER A 426 32.96 5.51 2.08
CA SER A 426 33.32 6.54 1.10
C SER A 426 32.47 6.48 -0.16
N ALA A 427 32.39 7.59 -0.91
CA ALA A 427 31.73 7.62 -2.21
C ALA A 427 32.38 6.65 -3.21
N GLU A 428 33.69 6.54 -3.18
CA GLU A 428 34.50 5.65 -4.01
C GLU A 428 34.15 4.17 -3.75
N SER A 429 33.90 3.79 -2.49
CA SER A 429 33.46 2.44 -2.13
C SER A 429 32.10 2.13 -2.75
N VAL A 430 31.14 3.08 -2.67
CA VAL A 430 29.81 2.91 -3.28
C VAL A 430 29.91 2.81 -4.80
N ILE A 431 30.71 3.65 -5.45
CA ILE A 431 30.96 3.62 -6.89
C ILE A 431 31.56 2.26 -7.32
N ASN A 432 32.50 1.72 -6.54
CA ASN A 432 33.08 0.41 -6.81
C ASN A 432 32.05 -0.71 -6.71
N ASP A 433 31.14 -0.65 -5.73
CA ASP A 433 30.05 -1.62 -5.59
C ASP A 433 29.05 -1.53 -6.77
N LEU A 434 28.67 -0.31 -7.18
CA LEU A 434 27.81 -0.09 -8.35
C LEU A 434 28.47 -0.56 -9.65
N ALA A 435 29.77 -0.30 -9.85
CA ALA A 435 30.54 -0.79 -11.00
C ALA A 435 30.63 -2.32 -11.00
N ALA A 436 30.73 -2.95 -9.84
CA ALA A 436 30.70 -4.41 -9.73
C ALA A 436 29.31 -4.98 -10.09
N ILE A 437 28.22 -4.32 -9.68
CA ILE A 437 26.85 -4.69 -10.11
C ILE A 437 26.73 -4.53 -11.65
N GLN A 438 27.20 -3.43 -12.21
CA GLN A 438 27.20 -3.19 -13.66
C GLN A 438 27.93 -4.31 -14.41
N LYS A 439 29.12 -4.68 -13.95
CA LYS A 439 29.90 -5.77 -14.53
C LYS A 439 29.12 -7.10 -14.50
N LYS A 440 28.52 -7.45 -13.37
CA LYS A 440 27.69 -8.65 -13.25
C LYS A 440 26.49 -8.63 -14.21
N CYS A 441 25.86 -7.48 -14.41
CA CYS A 441 24.78 -7.32 -15.40
C CYS A 441 25.29 -7.61 -16.81
N GLN A 442 26.41 -7.00 -17.20
CA GLN A 442 27.01 -7.18 -18.53
C GLN A 442 27.45 -8.62 -18.81
N GLU A 443 27.99 -9.31 -17.80
CA GLU A 443 28.37 -10.73 -17.88
C GLU A 443 27.18 -11.69 -18.03
N ASN A 444 25.94 -11.23 -17.77
CA ASN A 444 24.72 -12.02 -17.79
C ASN A 444 23.65 -11.50 -18.77
N ASP A 445 24.02 -10.67 -19.75
CA ASP A 445 23.10 -10.09 -20.74
C ASP A 445 21.93 -9.31 -20.11
N ILE A 446 22.18 -8.64 -19.00
CA ILE A 446 21.23 -7.78 -18.29
C ILE A 446 21.61 -6.33 -18.57
N ARG A 447 20.64 -5.48 -18.93
CA ARG A 447 20.88 -4.04 -19.08
C ARG A 447 20.78 -3.35 -17.72
N PRO A 448 21.87 -2.81 -17.15
CA PRO A 448 21.81 -2.01 -15.92
C PRO A 448 21.34 -0.60 -16.23
N ILE A 449 20.35 -0.11 -15.51
CA ILE A 449 19.83 1.26 -15.59
C ILE A 449 19.93 1.86 -14.21
N PHE A 450 20.80 2.83 -14.05
CA PHE A 450 21.04 3.45 -12.73
C PHE A 450 20.08 4.62 -12.49
N LEU A 451 19.51 4.66 -11.31
CA LEU A 451 18.76 5.82 -10.82
C LEU A 451 19.68 6.67 -9.95
N THR A 452 19.68 7.99 -10.15
CA THR A 452 20.48 8.87 -9.28
C THR A 452 19.93 8.85 -7.85
N LEU A 453 20.80 8.96 -6.86
CA LEU A 453 20.41 9.07 -5.46
C LEU A 453 19.74 10.42 -5.23
N MET A 454 18.64 10.40 -4.49
CA MET A 454 17.94 11.60 -4.06
C MET A 454 18.66 12.26 -2.87
N PRO A 455 18.46 13.57 -2.64
CA PRO A 455 18.97 14.23 -1.45
C PRO A 455 18.37 13.61 -0.19
N VAL A 456 18.99 13.80 0.95
CA VAL A 456 18.44 13.45 2.27
C VAL A 456 18.24 14.72 3.11
N ASN A 457 17.41 14.65 4.15
CA ASN A 457 17.26 15.72 5.13
C ASN A 457 17.80 15.24 6.49
N PRO A 458 19.06 15.58 6.86
CA PRO A 458 19.68 15.10 8.09
C PRO A 458 18.93 15.48 9.37
N PHE A 459 18.24 16.62 9.37
CA PHE A 459 17.45 17.05 10.51
C PHE A 459 16.26 16.12 10.76
N ASN A 460 15.51 15.80 9.71
CA ASN A 460 14.36 14.90 9.80
C ASN A 460 14.83 13.47 10.12
N ILE A 461 15.93 13.02 9.53
CA ILE A 461 16.53 11.70 9.83
C ILE A 461 16.91 11.59 11.31
N GLN A 462 17.58 12.61 11.85
CA GLN A 462 17.95 12.62 13.27
C GLN A 462 16.72 12.59 14.17
N PHE A 463 15.66 13.28 13.77
CA PHE A 463 14.39 13.31 14.52
C PHE A 463 13.67 11.95 14.45
N ALA A 464 13.55 11.37 13.26
CA ALA A 464 12.79 10.15 13.02
C ALA A 464 13.48 8.87 13.54
N PHE A 465 14.81 8.78 13.37
CA PHE A 465 15.58 7.55 13.62
C PHE A 465 16.59 7.68 14.76
N HIS A 466 16.73 8.84 15.36
CA HIS A 466 17.73 9.12 16.39
C HIS A 466 19.18 8.79 15.95
N THR A 467 19.45 8.86 14.64
CA THR A 467 20.76 8.56 14.04
C THR A 467 21.32 9.78 13.30
N ALA A 468 22.61 10.02 13.48
CA ALA A 468 23.30 11.09 12.75
C ALA A 468 23.53 10.68 11.28
N THR A 469 23.51 11.66 10.40
CA THR A 469 23.94 11.53 9.00
C THR A 469 25.34 12.11 8.85
N ASP A 470 26.22 11.48 8.03
CA ASP A 470 27.54 12.03 7.72
C ASP A 470 27.42 13.48 7.21
N PRO A 471 28.11 14.44 7.80
CA PRO A 471 28.08 15.83 7.31
C PRO A 471 28.48 15.99 5.84
N ASN A 472 29.26 15.05 5.30
CA ASN A 472 29.68 15.05 3.89
C ASN A 472 28.71 14.33 2.95
N TRP A 473 27.54 13.95 3.41
CA TRP A 473 26.56 13.18 2.61
C TRP A 473 26.29 13.79 1.22
N ALA A 474 26.14 15.10 1.14
CA ALA A 474 25.86 15.79 -0.11
C ALA A 474 27.02 15.68 -1.10
N LEU A 475 28.27 15.85 -0.61
CA LEU A 475 29.47 15.67 -1.44
C LEU A 475 29.59 14.22 -1.93
N LYS A 476 29.33 13.25 -1.06
CA LYS A 476 29.29 11.83 -1.45
C LYS A 476 28.24 11.57 -2.51
N MET A 477 27.01 12.06 -2.30
CA MET A 477 25.92 11.91 -3.26
C MET A 477 26.27 12.51 -4.62
N HIS A 478 26.79 13.75 -4.66
CA HIS A 478 27.21 14.38 -5.92
C HIS A 478 28.29 13.59 -6.66
N LYS A 479 29.26 13.00 -5.95
CA LYS A 479 30.27 12.14 -6.58
C LYS A 479 29.64 10.86 -7.16
N ILE A 480 28.77 10.20 -6.42
CA ILE A 480 28.08 8.99 -6.86
C ILE A 480 27.18 9.31 -8.07
N ASN A 481 26.35 10.35 -7.98
CA ASN A 481 25.47 10.76 -9.07
C ASN A 481 26.26 11.23 -10.31
N SER A 482 27.41 11.87 -10.14
CA SER A 482 28.29 12.21 -11.27
C SER A 482 28.81 10.97 -11.98
N TRP A 483 29.11 9.90 -11.26
CA TRP A 483 29.47 8.61 -11.86
C TRP A 483 28.27 7.96 -12.54
N ILE A 484 27.08 7.97 -11.92
CA ILE A 484 25.83 7.43 -12.50
C ILE A 484 25.51 8.12 -13.82
N ARG A 485 25.60 9.46 -13.90
CA ARG A 485 25.32 10.23 -15.13
C ARG A 485 26.32 9.97 -16.28
N GLN A 486 27.43 9.30 -16.04
CA GLN A 486 28.39 8.87 -17.05
C GLN A 486 28.08 7.47 -17.60
N GLN A 487 27.08 6.76 -17.04
CA GLN A 487 26.71 5.44 -17.53
C GLN A 487 25.86 5.56 -18.80
N GLU A 488 25.86 4.51 -19.60
CA GLU A 488 25.10 4.46 -20.86
C GLU A 488 23.59 4.60 -20.63
N TYR A 489 23.09 4.00 -19.53
CA TYR A 489 21.68 4.03 -19.15
C TYR A 489 21.52 4.51 -17.71
N PHE A 490 20.86 5.64 -17.56
CA PHE A 490 20.49 6.18 -16.24
C PHE A 490 19.20 7.00 -16.35
N ILE A 491 18.54 7.19 -15.21
CA ILE A 491 17.39 8.09 -15.05
C ILE A 491 17.70 9.02 -13.88
N ASP A 492 17.55 10.32 -14.10
CA ASP A 492 17.93 11.34 -13.13
C ASP A 492 16.75 11.73 -12.22
N LEU A 493 16.72 11.19 -11.01
CA LEU A 493 15.72 11.52 -9.98
C LEU A 493 16.15 12.74 -9.14
N GLU A 494 17.45 12.96 -8.98
CA GLU A 494 17.98 13.95 -8.03
C GLU A 494 17.34 15.35 -8.14
N PRO A 495 17.15 15.96 -9.33
CA PRO A 495 16.68 17.34 -9.44
C PRO A 495 15.28 17.59 -8.88
N TYR A 496 14.45 16.58 -8.82
CA TYR A 496 13.04 16.69 -8.46
C TYR A 496 12.77 16.72 -6.95
N PHE A 497 13.74 16.32 -6.14
CA PHE A 497 13.52 16.05 -4.71
C PHE A 497 14.13 17.09 -3.75
N TYR A 498 14.69 18.16 -4.28
CA TYR A 498 15.27 19.21 -3.45
C TYR A 498 14.26 20.22 -2.92
N ASP A 499 14.35 20.56 -1.62
CA ASP A 499 13.93 21.87 -1.12
C ASP A 499 14.80 22.94 -1.79
N PRO A 500 14.22 23.86 -2.59
CA PRO A 500 15.02 24.82 -3.36
C PRO A 500 15.91 25.73 -2.50
N ALA A 501 15.45 26.04 -1.27
CA ALA A 501 16.15 26.94 -0.36
C ALA A 501 17.23 26.23 0.47
N LYS A 502 16.92 25.03 0.97
CA LYS A 502 17.75 24.31 1.95
C LYS A 502 18.72 23.32 1.31
N LYS A 503 18.47 22.92 0.05
CA LYS A 503 19.26 21.92 -0.67
C LYS A 503 19.34 20.56 0.03
N VAL A 504 18.26 20.17 0.66
CA VAL A 504 18.00 18.86 1.27
C VAL A 504 16.74 18.26 0.68
N MET A 505 16.39 17.03 1.04
CA MET A 505 15.09 16.42 0.67
C MET A 505 13.94 17.34 1.09
N ASP A 506 13.05 17.64 0.15
CA ASP A 506 11.85 18.44 0.42
C ASP A 506 10.87 17.65 1.30
N ASN A 507 10.38 18.30 2.36
CA ASN A 507 9.46 17.69 3.32
C ASN A 507 8.12 17.28 2.69
N SER A 508 7.73 17.87 1.56
CA SER A 508 6.53 17.48 0.83
C SER A 508 6.63 16.12 0.15
N PHE A 509 7.84 15.56 0.06
CA PHE A 509 8.11 14.24 -0.50
C PHE A 509 8.58 13.23 0.53
N SER A 510 9.06 13.66 1.69
CA SER A 510 9.60 12.78 2.72
C SER A 510 9.53 13.42 4.10
N ILE A 511 8.69 12.88 4.96
CA ILE A 511 8.54 13.36 6.33
C ILE A 511 9.75 12.98 7.19
N ASP A 512 10.30 11.78 7.01
CA ASP A 512 11.47 11.30 7.76
C ASP A 512 12.81 11.78 7.18
N GLY A 513 12.79 12.42 6.01
CA GLY A 513 13.96 12.96 5.33
C GLY A 513 14.82 11.94 4.58
N LEU A 514 14.38 10.68 4.47
CA LEU A 514 15.08 9.60 3.77
C LEU A 514 14.16 8.85 2.80
N HIS A 515 13.02 8.37 3.30
CA HIS A 515 12.07 7.57 2.54
C HIS A 515 11.01 8.48 1.92
N PRO A 516 10.90 8.53 0.59
CA PRO A 516 9.78 9.23 -0.03
C PRO A 516 8.44 8.67 0.43
N ASP A 517 7.53 9.58 0.78
CA ASP A 517 6.13 9.27 1.07
C ASP A 517 5.36 9.00 -0.23
N ILE A 518 4.06 8.76 -0.17
CA ILE A 518 3.22 8.41 -1.32
C ILE A 518 3.46 9.36 -2.50
N ARG A 519 3.41 10.67 -2.27
CA ARG A 519 3.63 11.68 -3.32
C ARG A 519 5.01 11.58 -3.96
N GLY A 520 6.04 11.34 -3.15
CA GLY A 520 7.41 11.15 -3.64
C GLY A 520 7.56 9.85 -4.43
N LYS A 521 6.90 8.77 -4.00
CA LYS A 521 6.90 7.49 -4.72
C LYS A 521 6.14 7.59 -6.05
N MET A 522 5.02 8.32 -6.08
CA MET A 522 4.30 8.63 -7.33
C MET A 522 5.22 9.37 -8.31
N LEU A 523 5.89 10.44 -7.85
CA LEU A 523 6.81 11.21 -8.66
C LEU A 523 7.95 10.36 -9.23
N MET A 524 8.54 9.45 -8.43
CA MET A 524 9.55 8.49 -8.93
C MET A 524 8.98 7.62 -10.06
N GLY A 525 7.77 7.09 -9.87
CA GLY A 525 7.09 6.27 -10.87
C GLY A 525 6.84 7.04 -12.17
N GLU A 526 6.33 8.27 -12.09
CA GLU A 526 6.07 9.16 -13.22
C GLU A 526 7.34 9.45 -14.03
N ILE A 527 8.44 9.83 -13.34
CA ILE A 527 9.72 10.08 -14.00
C ILE A 527 10.20 8.84 -14.74
N ILE A 528 10.11 7.65 -14.10
CA ILE A 528 10.57 6.41 -14.73
C ILE A 528 9.68 6.02 -15.90
N ASN A 529 8.36 6.20 -15.81
CA ASN A 529 7.43 5.95 -16.91
C ASN A 529 7.72 6.82 -18.15
N GLN A 530 8.17 8.07 -17.97
CA GLN A 530 8.59 8.93 -19.09
C GLN A 530 9.88 8.46 -19.79
N HIS A 531 10.67 7.59 -19.15
CA HIS A 531 11.93 7.08 -19.67
C HIS A 531 11.82 5.64 -20.19
N LYS A 532 10.65 5.24 -20.71
CA LYS A 532 10.45 3.90 -21.30
C LYS A 532 11.35 3.60 -22.50
N ASP A 533 11.78 4.63 -23.21
CA ASP A 533 12.78 4.53 -24.28
C ASP A 533 14.10 3.96 -23.78
N VAL A 534 14.55 4.38 -22.58
CA VAL A 534 15.75 3.82 -21.91
C VAL A 534 15.54 2.35 -21.55
N LEU A 535 14.30 1.97 -21.19
CA LEU A 535 13.92 0.59 -20.87
C LEU A 535 13.65 -0.24 -22.12
N LEU A 536 13.63 0.35 -23.32
CA LEU A 536 13.19 -0.26 -24.59
C LEU A 536 11.82 -0.97 -24.47
N LEU A 537 10.95 -0.45 -23.64
CA LEU A 537 9.55 -0.89 -23.55
C LEU A 537 8.75 -0.17 -24.63
N LYS A 538 7.87 -0.91 -25.32
CA LYS A 538 7.00 -0.36 -26.37
C LYS A 538 5.66 0.08 -25.77
#